data_4b8d5a809e97888895d3d3fdca9bef3b
#
_entry.id   4b8d5a809e97888895d3d3fdca9bef3b
#
_cell.length_a   1.000
_cell.length_b   1.000
_cell.length_c   1.000
_cell.angle_alpha   90.00
_cell.angle_beta   90.00
_cell.angle_gamma   90.00
#
_symmetry.space_group_name_H-M   'P 1'
#
loop_
_entity.id
_entity.type
_entity.pdbx_description
1 polymer ?
#
loop_
_entity_poly.entity_id
_entity_poly.type
_entity_poly.pdbx_seq_one_letter_code
_entity_poly.pdbx_strand_id
1 'polypeptide(L)'
;MQKHLTLALASSLSLLACATSSYAADPVIDNERVTVWDTTSALPAAQHDFVAVSLDHKGHAKFGHKGEIPAKGAAHTVVVELKGVKVPPLENTSGLPLAFPRPHVQKLFENDQVVVWNYIWHTGLKTPMHFHDKDALVVYEATGALSSTTQDGKVVVNEYQDGQIKFNKRDRVHSELLVKGEMRAVITELK
;
A
#
# COMPACT_ATOMS: atom_id res chain seq x y z
N MET A 1 72.51 35.73 27.31
CA MET A 1 71.06 35.74 27.53
C MET A 1 70.37 35.15 26.29
N GLN A 2 70.01 33.87 26.34
CA GLN A 2 69.33 33.17 25.25
C GLN A 2 67.86 32.99 25.66
N LYS A 3 66.95 33.56 24.84
CA LYS A 3 65.50 33.43 25.05
C LYS A 3 65.03 32.20 24.29
N HIS A 4 64.52 31.20 24.98
CA HIS A 4 63.83 30.05 24.41
C HIS A 4 62.39 30.42 24.07
N LEU A 5 62.03 30.27 22.81
CA LEU A 5 60.67 30.47 22.29
C LEU A 5 60.02 29.09 22.23
N THR A 6 59.01 28.87 23.10
CA THR A 6 58.24 27.63 23.13
C THR A 6 57.06 27.77 22.18
N LEU A 7 57.02 26.95 21.16
CA LEU A 7 55.92 26.90 20.19
C LEU A 7 54.91 25.86 20.63
N ALA A 8 53.71 26.29 21.01
CA ALA A 8 52.59 25.39 21.38
C ALA A 8 51.87 24.99 20.10
N LEU A 9 51.92 23.68 19.75
CA LEU A 9 51.07 23.09 18.71
C LEU A 9 49.70 22.78 19.28
N ALA A 10 48.67 23.49 18.79
CA ALA A 10 47.26 23.19 19.06
C ALA A 10 46.78 22.16 18.02
N SER A 11 46.61 20.91 18.43
CA SER A 11 45.98 19.87 17.61
C SER A 11 44.48 20.01 17.65
N SER A 12 43.87 20.47 16.57
CA SER A 12 42.42 20.48 16.39
C SER A 12 41.94 19.07 15.97
N LEU A 13 41.29 18.39 16.91
CA LEU A 13 40.62 17.12 16.67
C LEU A 13 39.31 17.40 15.94
N SER A 14 39.24 17.21 14.64
CA SER A 14 38.01 17.27 13.87
C SER A 14 37.23 15.96 14.11
N LEU A 15 36.14 16.03 14.90
CA LEU A 15 35.15 14.94 14.97
C LEU A 15 34.41 14.87 13.62
N LEU A 16 34.76 13.88 12.82
CA LEU A 16 33.94 13.46 11.70
C LEU A 16 32.68 12.78 12.28
N ALA A 17 31.58 13.50 12.33
CA ALA A 17 30.29 12.90 12.59
C ALA A 17 29.93 12.01 11.38
N CYS A 18 30.14 10.69 11.50
CA CYS A 18 29.54 9.73 10.60
C CYS A 18 28.01 9.84 10.75
N ALA A 19 27.38 10.54 9.83
CA ALA A 19 25.93 10.41 9.65
C ALA A 19 25.67 8.96 9.26
N THR A 20 25.21 8.15 10.24
CA THR A 20 24.63 6.84 9.94
C THR A 20 23.38 7.11 9.15
N SER A 21 23.46 6.98 7.83
CA SER A 21 22.30 6.88 6.96
C SER A 21 21.51 5.67 7.47
N SER A 22 20.41 5.91 8.18
CA SER A 22 19.44 4.86 8.45
C SER A 22 18.88 4.47 7.09
N TYR A 23 19.31 3.33 6.57
CA TYR A 23 18.70 2.74 5.39
C TYR A 23 17.21 2.57 5.69
N ALA A 24 16.38 3.40 5.08
CA ALA A 24 14.96 3.09 4.96
C ALA A 24 14.88 1.75 4.22
N ALA A 25 14.00 0.86 4.68
CA ALA A 25 13.77 -0.41 3.99
C ALA A 25 13.46 -0.11 2.51
N ASP A 26 13.95 -0.95 1.60
CA ASP A 26 13.62 -0.82 0.19
C ASP A 26 12.09 -0.98 -0.01
N PRO A 27 11.49 -0.25 -0.93
CA PRO A 27 10.07 -0.39 -1.23
C PRO A 27 9.77 -1.79 -1.78
N VAL A 28 8.68 -2.39 -1.34
CA VAL A 28 8.22 -3.70 -1.83
C VAL A 28 7.55 -3.60 -3.21
N ILE A 29 7.04 -2.42 -3.56
CA ILE A 29 6.53 -2.08 -4.90
C ILE A 29 6.99 -0.66 -5.23
N ASP A 30 7.53 -0.49 -6.42
CA ASP A 30 7.82 0.83 -6.99
C ASP A 30 7.46 0.83 -8.48
N ASN A 31 6.49 1.67 -8.86
CA ASN A 31 6.03 1.81 -10.24
C ASN A 31 5.66 3.28 -10.54
N GLU A 32 5.09 3.54 -11.72
CA GLU A 32 4.73 4.90 -12.13
C GLU A 32 3.64 5.56 -11.26
N ARG A 33 2.82 4.78 -10.55
CA ARG A 33 1.67 5.27 -9.78
C ARG A 33 1.96 5.40 -8.29
N VAL A 34 2.69 4.43 -7.73
CA VAL A 34 2.90 4.30 -6.29
C VAL A 34 4.29 3.81 -5.94
N THR A 35 4.75 4.20 -4.75
CA THR A 35 5.85 3.54 -4.03
C THR A 35 5.27 2.96 -2.74
N VAL A 36 5.56 1.69 -2.44
CA VAL A 36 4.94 0.99 -1.31
C VAL A 36 6.00 0.42 -0.38
N TRP A 37 5.87 0.69 0.90
CA TRP A 37 6.68 0.11 1.97
C TRP A 37 5.83 -0.77 2.87
N ASP A 38 6.37 -1.90 3.24
CA ASP A 38 5.86 -2.79 4.29
C ASP A 38 6.84 -2.72 5.45
N THR A 39 6.42 -2.17 6.59
CA THR A 39 7.36 -1.84 7.65
C THR A 39 6.79 -1.93 9.06
N THR A 40 7.66 -2.33 9.99
CA THR A 40 7.48 -2.17 11.45
C THR A 40 8.37 -1.07 12.02
N SER A 41 9.14 -0.40 11.17
CA SER A 41 10.07 0.66 11.52
C SER A 41 9.52 2.04 11.15
N ALA A 42 10.08 3.09 11.74
CA ALA A 42 9.77 4.45 11.33
C ALA A 42 10.28 4.71 9.89
N LEU A 43 9.47 5.40 9.12
CA LEU A 43 9.85 5.91 7.80
C LEU A 43 10.20 7.39 7.87
N PRO A 44 11.02 7.92 6.96
CA PRO A 44 11.22 9.35 6.81
C PRO A 44 9.90 10.05 6.44
N ALA A 45 9.93 11.38 6.43
CA ALA A 45 8.79 12.18 5.95
C ALA A 45 8.48 11.83 4.49
N ALA A 46 7.20 11.63 4.20
CA ALA A 46 6.71 11.20 2.88
C ALA A 46 7.04 12.24 1.79
N GLN A 47 7.44 11.76 0.62
CA GLN A 47 7.74 12.60 -0.54
C GLN A 47 6.48 13.00 -1.31
N HIS A 48 5.39 12.25 -1.13
CA HIS A 48 4.08 12.46 -1.73
C HIS A 48 2.98 12.25 -0.69
N ASP A 49 1.74 12.58 -1.03
CA ASP A 49 0.58 12.17 -0.26
C ASP A 49 0.53 10.62 -0.20
N PHE A 50 -0.05 10.08 0.84
CA PHE A 50 0.00 8.62 1.05
C PHE A 50 -1.27 8.08 1.72
N VAL A 51 -1.46 6.77 1.55
CA VAL A 51 -2.38 5.94 2.35
C VAL A 51 -1.53 5.06 3.26
N ALA A 52 -1.78 5.10 4.57
CA ALA A 52 -1.18 4.19 5.53
C ALA A 52 -2.24 3.18 6.00
N VAL A 53 -1.98 1.90 5.77
CA VAL A 53 -2.83 0.77 6.19
C VAL A 53 -2.19 0.13 7.41
N SER A 54 -2.94 0.04 8.51
CA SER A 54 -2.49 -0.67 9.71
C SER A 54 -2.82 -2.16 9.56
N LEU A 55 -1.81 -3.04 9.66
CA LEU A 55 -2.02 -4.50 9.66
C LEU A 55 -2.45 -4.96 11.06
N ASP A 56 -3.63 -4.51 11.48
CA ASP A 56 -4.25 -4.84 12.76
C ASP A 56 -5.49 -5.75 12.61
N HIS A 57 -5.72 -6.27 11.41
CA HIS A 57 -6.84 -7.14 11.04
C HIS A 57 -8.24 -6.51 11.22
N LYS A 58 -8.30 -5.17 11.23
CA LYS A 58 -9.56 -4.41 11.40
C LYS A 58 -9.94 -3.59 10.17
N GLY A 59 -9.08 -3.59 9.15
CA GLY A 59 -9.29 -2.82 7.93
C GLY A 59 -9.12 -1.32 8.16
N HIS A 60 -8.15 -0.92 8.98
CA HIS A 60 -7.89 0.49 9.25
C HIS A 60 -6.92 1.08 8.23
N ALA A 61 -7.30 2.21 7.68
CA ALA A 61 -6.42 3.03 6.84
C ALA A 61 -6.65 4.51 7.11
N LYS A 62 -5.61 5.30 6.85
CA LYS A 62 -5.67 6.78 6.92
C LYS A 62 -4.98 7.40 5.73
N PHE A 63 -5.44 8.56 5.33
CA PHE A 63 -4.75 9.42 4.38
C PHE A 63 -3.79 10.33 5.14
N GLY A 64 -2.63 10.60 4.56
CA GLY A 64 -1.66 11.57 5.06
C GLY A 64 -1.06 12.38 3.92
N HIS A 65 -0.45 13.51 4.28
CA HIS A 65 0.08 14.45 3.31
C HIS A 65 1.60 14.36 3.18
N LYS A 66 2.10 14.78 2.03
CA LYS A 66 3.52 15.03 1.80
C LYS A 66 4.14 15.80 2.98
N GLY A 67 5.30 15.36 3.44
CA GLY A 67 6.02 15.92 4.58
C GLY A 67 5.63 15.35 5.94
N GLU A 68 4.52 14.62 6.05
CA GLU A 68 4.19 13.88 7.27
C GLU A 68 5.00 12.60 7.39
N ILE A 69 5.14 12.09 8.62
CA ILE A 69 5.77 10.80 8.90
C ILE A 69 4.69 9.71 8.79
N PRO A 70 4.74 8.84 7.75
CA PRO A 70 3.67 7.90 7.48
C PRO A 70 3.63 6.72 8.45
N ALA A 71 4.79 6.27 8.94
CA ALA A 71 4.93 5.22 9.94
C ALA A 71 5.93 5.68 11.02
N LYS A 72 5.52 5.55 12.29
CA LYS A 72 6.33 5.95 13.45
C LYS A 72 7.10 4.78 14.07
N GLY A 73 7.00 3.58 13.49
CA GLY A 73 7.51 2.32 14.04
C GLY A 73 6.58 1.70 15.08
N ALA A 74 6.94 0.53 15.55
CA ALA A 74 6.23 -0.31 16.53
C ALA A 74 4.90 -0.95 16.04
N ALA A 75 4.19 -0.36 15.09
CA ALA A 75 3.02 -0.97 14.46
C ALA A 75 3.36 -1.42 13.04
N HIS A 76 2.93 -2.62 12.65
CA HIS A 76 3.08 -3.10 11.29
C HIS A 76 2.17 -2.27 10.36
N THR A 77 2.77 -1.59 9.41
CA THR A 77 2.07 -0.62 8.55
C THR A 77 2.52 -0.78 7.11
N VAL A 78 1.56 -0.83 6.21
CA VAL A 78 1.81 -0.68 4.77
C VAL A 78 1.57 0.77 4.38
N VAL A 79 2.59 1.42 3.83
CA VAL A 79 2.53 2.81 3.37
C VAL A 79 2.54 2.83 1.86
N VAL A 80 1.55 3.48 1.27
CA VAL A 80 1.35 3.64 -0.18
C VAL A 80 1.51 5.12 -0.51
N GLU A 81 2.70 5.55 -0.90
CA GLU A 81 2.89 6.90 -1.44
C GLU A 81 2.32 7.00 -2.86
N LEU A 82 1.59 8.08 -3.11
CA LEU A 82 0.88 8.35 -4.35
C LEU A 82 1.71 9.30 -5.20
N LYS A 83 2.28 8.84 -6.30
CA LYS A 83 3.17 9.65 -7.17
C LYS A 83 2.46 10.76 -7.94
N GLY A 84 1.14 10.93 -7.73
CA GLY A 84 0.35 12.01 -8.33
C GLY A 84 0.06 11.83 -9.83
N VAL A 85 0.42 10.68 -10.41
CA VAL A 85 0.10 10.37 -11.80
C VAL A 85 -1.39 10.07 -11.89
N LYS A 86 -2.14 10.98 -12.53
CA LYS A 86 -3.58 10.81 -12.74
C LYS A 86 -3.82 9.99 -14.00
N VAL A 87 -4.57 8.90 -13.85
CA VAL A 87 -4.99 8.05 -14.96
C VAL A 87 -6.51 7.91 -14.88
N PRO A 88 -7.26 8.53 -15.81
CA PRO A 88 -8.71 8.47 -15.77
C PRO A 88 -9.22 7.03 -15.71
N PRO A 89 -10.31 6.76 -14.96
CA PRO A 89 -10.96 5.45 -14.99
C PRO A 89 -11.27 5.03 -16.43
N LEU A 90 -11.22 3.73 -16.70
CA LEU A 90 -11.61 3.22 -18.00
C LEU A 90 -13.12 3.33 -18.17
N GLU A 91 -13.54 3.65 -19.37
CA GLU A 91 -14.95 3.55 -19.75
C GLU A 91 -15.42 2.11 -19.61
N ASN A 92 -16.52 1.92 -18.90
CA ASN A 92 -17.09 0.59 -18.71
C ASN A 92 -17.99 0.20 -19.89
N THR A 93 -17.41 -0.44 -20.88
CA THR A 93 -18.13 -0.99 -22.05
C THR A 93 -18.59 -2.44 -21.86
N SER A 94 -18.27 -3.06 -20.70
CA SER A 94 -18.57 -4.47 -20.45
C SER A 94 -20.05 -4.78 -20.19
N GLY A 95 -20.84 -3.77 -19.85
CA GLY A 95 -22.22 -3.95 -19.39
C GLY A 95 -22.35 -4.54 -17.98
N LEU A 96 -21.24 -4.77 -17.29
CA LEU A 96 -21.16 -5.33 -15.94
C LEU A 96 -21.09 -4.21 -14.90
N PRO A 97 -21.47 -4.47 -13.64
CA PRO A 97 -21.25 -3.49 -12.58
C PRO A 97 -19.76 -3.24 -12.37
N LEU A 98 -19.41 -2.05 -11.87
CA LEU A 98 -18.06 -1.76 -11.41
C LEU A 98 -17.70 -2.64 -10.19
N ALA A 99 -16.40 -2.86 -10.00
CA ALA A 99 -15.88 -3.61 -8.87
C ALA A 99 -16.30 -3.02 -7.52
N PHE A 100 -16.42 -1.70 -7.45
CA PHE A 100 -16.83 -0.97 -6.26
C PHE A 100 -17.75 0.21 -6.59
N PRO A 101 -18.75 0.53 -5.70
CA PRO A 101 -19.10 -0.23 -4.49
C PRO A 101 -19.81 -1.55 -4.81
N ARG A 102 -19.68 -2.53 -3.91
CA ARG A 102 -20.38 -3.82 -3.98
C ARG A 102 -20.91 -4.23 -2.60
N PRO A 103 -21.81 -5.24 -2.48
CA PRO A 103 -22.31 -5.70 -1.17
C PRO A 103 -21.16 -6.02 -0.21
N HIS A 104 -21.39 -5.74 1.08
CA HIS A 104 -20.45 -6.00 2.18
C HIS A 104 -19.11 -5.23 2.12
N VAL A 105 -19.01 -4.18 1.28
CA VAL A 105 -17.87 -3.28 1.28
C VAL A 105 -18.14 -2.07 2.18
N GLN A 106 -17.12 -1.62 2.90
CA GLN A 106 -17.11 -0.37 3.64
C GLN A 106 -16.17 0.62 2.96
N LYS A 107 -16.69 1.79 2.55
CA LYS A 107 -15.83 2.90 2.15
C LYS A 107 -15.20 3.50 3.39
N LEU A 108 -13.87 3.50 3.46
CA LEU A 108 -13.13 4.13 4.56
C LEU A 108 -13.04 5.63 4.34
N PHE A 109 -12.60 6.03 3.16
CA PHE A 109 -12.58 7.43 2.71
C PHE A 109 -12.42 7.53 1.19
N GLU A 110 -12.59 8.76 0.69
CA GLU A 110 -12.41 9.11 -0.71
C GLU A 110 -11.92 10.56 -0.82
N ASN A 111 -11.00 10.80 -1.75
CA ASN A 111 -10.57 12.15 -2.14
C ASN A 111 -10.34 12.21 -3.67
N ASP A 112 -9.62 13.23 -4.15
CA ASP A 112 -9.32 13.42 -5.57
C ASP A 112 -8.28 12.44 -6.14
N GLN A 113 -7.55 11.70 -5.30
CA GLN A 113 -6.48 10.77 -5.70
C GLN A 113 -6.89 9.32 -5.55
N VAL A 114 -7.70 8.97 -4.53
CA VAL A 114 -8.02 7.59 -4.18
C VAL A 114 -9.46 7.41 -3.68
N VAL A 115 -9.96 6.17 -3.79
CA VAL A 115 -11.04 5.64 -2.98
C VAL A 115 -10.50 4.45 -2.21
N VAL A 116 -10.69 4.43 -0.88
CA VAL A 116 -10.18 3.36 -0.03
C VAL A 116 -11.33 2.59 0.59
N TRP A 117 -11.27 1.28 0.45
CA TRP A 117 -12.28 0.33 0.86
C TRP A 117 -11.73 -0.68 1.85
N ASN A 118 -12.53 -1.09 2.84
CA ASN A 118 -12.35 -2.31 3.61
C ASN A 118 -13.35 -3.34 3.09
N TYR A 119 -12.86 -4.50 2.66
CA TYR A 119 -13.69 -5.55 2.11
C TYR A 119 -13.43 -6.90 2.78
N ILE A 120 -14.51 -7.60 3.11
CA ILE A 120 -14.48 -8.94 3.69
C ILE A 120 -15.19 -9.87 2.72
N TRP A 121 -14.52 -10.94 2.29
CA TRP A 121 -15.14 -12.02 1.53
C TRP A 121 -15.80 -12.98 2.52
N HIS A 122 -17.07 -13.26 2.30
CA HIS A 122 -17.84 -14.16 3.15
C HIS A 122 -17.95 -15.54 2.50
N THR A 123 -17.80 -16.60 3.30
CA THR A 123 -17.94 -17.98 2.84
C THR A 123 -19.31 -18.20 2.17
N GLY A 124 -19.29 -18.83 1.00
CA GLY A 124 -20.50 -19.11 0.23
C GLY A 124 -21.10 -17.93 -0.54
N LEU A 125 -20.60 -16.72 -0.34
CA LEU A 125 -21.05 -15.54 -1.08
C LEU A 125 -20.09 -15.22 -2.22
N LYS A 126 -20.51 -15.59 -3.44
CA LYS A 126 -19.79 -15.23 -4.67
C LYS A 126 -20.01 -13.75 -4.98
N THR A 127 -18.94 -12.99 -5.29
CA THR A 127 -19.12 -11.65 -5.81
C THR A 127 -19.78 -11.70 -7.19
N PRO A 128 -20.61 -10.73 -7.56
CA PRO A 128 -21.06 -10.60 -8.94
C PRO A 128 -19.87 -10.55 -9.89
N MET A 129 -20.06 -10.95 -11.15
CA MET A 129 -19.11 -10.62 -12.21
C MET A 129 -19.03 -9.10 -12.33
N HIS A 130 -17.83 -8.53 -12.27
CA HIS A 130 -17.62 -7.09 -12.20
C HIS A 130 -16.40 -6.63 -12.99
N PHE A 131 -16.38 -5.36 -13.34
CA PHE A 131 -15.31 -4.70 -14.11
C PHE A 131 -14.50 -3.76 -13.22
N HIS A 132 -13.18 -3.85 -13.31
CA HIS A 132 -12.25 -2.93 -12.66
C HIS A 132 -11.84 -1.80 -13.60
N ASP A 133 -12.41 -0.63 -13.39
CA ASP A 133 -12.14 0.58 -14.17
C ASP A 133 -10.86 1.33 -13.71
N LYS A 134 -10.33 1.00 -12.52
CA LYS A 134 -9.16 1.63 -11.89
C LYS A 134 -8.10 0.62 -11.50
N ASP A 135 -6.85 1.11 -11.47
CA ASP A 135 -5.77 0.38 -10.81
C ASP A 135 -6.03 0.35 -9.30
N ALA A 136 -5.66 -0.75 -8.66
CA ALA A 136 -5.86 -0.91 -7.23
C ALA A 136 -4.66 -1.55 -6.55
N LEU A 137 -4.26 -1.00 -5.41
CA LEU A 137 -3.40 -1.67 -4.45
C LEU A 137 -4.26 -2.40 -3.42
N VAL A 138 -3.94 -3.65 -3.17
CA VAL A 138 -4.65 -4.52 -2.21
C VAL A 138 -3.68 -4.96 -1.14
N VAL A 139 -4.03 -4.70 0.11
CA VAL A 139 -3.32 -5.18 1.30
C VAL A 139 -4.21 -6.21 1.98
N TYR A 140 -3.80 -7.48 1.95
CA TYR A 140 -4.56 -8.57 2.54
C TYR A 140 -4.27 -8.66 4.04
N GLU A 141 -5.31 -8.79 4.85
CA GLU A 141 -5.24 -8.85 6.32
C GLU A 141 -5.71 -10.22 6.86
N ALA A 142 -5.71 -11.24 6.04
CA ALA A 142 -6.01 -12.61 6.44
C ALA A 142 -5.45 -13.60 5.43
N THR A 143 -5.22 -14.84 5.88
CA THR A 143 -4.76 -15.95 5.03
C THR A 143 -5.93 -16.77 4.52
N GLY A 144 -5.99 -16.97 3.21
CA GLY A 144 -7.06 -17.75 2.59
C GLY A 144 -6.88 -17.95 1.09
N ALA A 145 -7.92 -18.44 0.43
CA ALA A 145 -7.91 -18.63 -1.00
C ALA A 145 -9.22 -18.18 -1.64
N LEU A 146 -9.09 -17.48 -2.76
CA LEU A 146 -10.20 -17.03 -3.59
C LEU A 146 -10.19 -17.78 -4.93
N SER A 147 -11.31 -18.39 -5.28
CA SER A 147 -11.58 -18.82 -6.64
C SER A 147 -12.00 -17.61 -7.47
N SER A 148 -11.23 -17.26 -8.48
CA SER A 148 -11.54 -16.20 -9.44
C SER A 148 -12.05 -16.84 -10.74
N THR A 149 -13.22 -16.38 -11.21
CA THR A 149 -13.82 -16.83 -12.48
C THR A 149 -13.85 -15.66 -13.45
N THR A 150 -13.21 -15.80 -14.60
CA THR A 150 -13.21 -14.82 -15.69
C THR A 150 -14.49 -14.91 -16.54
N GLN A 151 -14.72 -13.94 -17.43
CA GLN A 151 -15.96 -13.85 -18.23
C GLN A 151 -16.10 -15.05 -19.21
N ASP A 152 -15.00 -15.61 -19.68
CA ASP A 152 -14.98 -16.84 -20.50
C ASP A 152 -15.15 -18.14 -19.71
N GLY A 153 -15.40 -18.03 -18.40
CA GLY A 153 -15.63 -19.16 -17.50
C GLY A 153 -14.38 -19.85 -16.96
N LYS A 154 -13.19 -19.37 -17.29
CA LYS A 154 -11.95 -19.91 -16.72
C LYS A 154 -11.91 -19.63 -15.22
N VAL A 155 -11.59 -20.67 -14.45
CA VAL A 155 -11.48 -20.61 -12.99
C VAL A 155 -10.03 -20.79 -12.57
N VAL A 156 -9.55 -19.90 -11.69
CA VAL A 156 -8.23 -19.96 -11.06
C VAL A 156 -8.39 -19.77 -9.57
N VAL A 157 -7.78 -20.62 -8.77
CA VAL A 157 -7.70 -20.45 -7.33
C VAL A 157 -6.39 -19.79 -6.99
N ASN A 158 -6.49 -18.64 -6.31
CA ASN A 158 -5.35 -17.86 -5.83
C ASN A 158 -5.28 -17.95 -4.31
N GLU A 159 -4.13 -18.34 -3.78
CA GLU A 159 -3.86 -18.30 -2.34
C GLU A 159 -3.24 -16.95 -1.97
N TYR A 160 -3.64 -16.43 -0.83
CA TYR A 160 -3.17 -15.17 -0.27
C TYR A 160 -2.72 -15.37 1.17
N GLN A 161 -1.70 -14.64 1.56
CA GLN A 161 -1.18 -14.63 2.91
C GLN A 161 -1.56 -13.31 3.62
N ASP A 162 -1.67 -13.38 4.93
CA ASP A 162 -1.74 -12.19 5.76
C ASP A 162 -0.52 -11.29 5.52
N GLY A 163 -0.76 -9.99 5.39
CA GLY A 163 0.27 -9.02 5.03
C GLY A 163 0.64 -8.98 3.54
N GLN A 164 0.12 -9.87 2.70
CA GLN A 164 0.44 -9.85 1.26
C GLN A 164 -0.06 -8.57 0.60
N ILE A 165 0.80 -7.97 -0.24
CA ILE A 165 0.51 -6.75 -0.98
C ILE A 165 0.48 -7.06 -2.47
N LYS A 166 -0.52 -6.54 -3.17
CA LYS A 166 -0.66 -6.75 -4.61
C LYS A 166 -1.12 -5.50 -5.34
N PHE A 167 -0.37 -5.09 -6.36
CA PHE A 167 -0.81 -4.08 -7.30
C PHE A 167 -1.55 -4.76 -8.45
N ASN A 168 -2.80 -4.37 -8.65
CA ASN A 168 -3.67 -4.91 -9.69
C ASN A 168 -3.97 -3.80 -10.71
N LYS A 169 -3.59 -4.03 -11.97
CA LYS A 169 -3.97 -3.13 -13.05
C LYS A 169 -5.49 -3.18 -13.29
N ARG A 170 -6.04 -2.08 -13.77
CA ARG A 170 -7.41 -1.99 -14.28
C ARG A 170 -7.63 -2.88 -15.50
N ASP A 171 -8.80 -2.85 -16.11
CA ASP A 171 -9.20 -3.65 -17.27
C ASP A 171 -9.27 -5.15 -16.96
N ARG A 172 -9.89 -5.48 -15.82
CA ARG A 172 -10.12 -6.87 -15.41
C ARG A 172 -11.59 -7.12 -15.21
N VAL A 173 -12.05 -8.27 -15.67
CA VAL A 173 -13.42 -8.77 -15.46
C VAL A 173 -13.36 -10.12 -14.78
N HIS A 174 -13.94 -10.22 -13.59
CA HIS A 174 -14.04 -11.48 -12.88
C HIS A 174 -15.12 -11.46 -11.80
N SER A 175 -15.41 -12.63 -11.27
CA SER A 175 -16.10 -12.83 -10.00
C SER A 175 -15.20 -13.61 -9.05
N GLU A 176 -15.42 -13.48 -7.74
CA GLU A 176 -14.60 -14.13 -6.72
C GLU A 176 -15.49 -14.90 -5.73
N LEU A 177 -14.98 -16.02 -5.23
CA LEU A 177 -15.59 -16.83 -4.18
C LEU A 177 -14.51 -17.25 -3.18
N LEU A 178 -14.77 -17.01 -1.90
CA LEU A 178 -13.91 -17.54 -0.83
C LEU A 178 -14.06 -19.06 -0.76
N VAL A 179 -12.96 -19.78 -0.98
CA VAL A 179 -12.93 -21.26 -1.01
C VAL A 179 -12.13 -21.87 0.13
N LYS A 180 -11.31 -21.08 0.83
CA LYS A 180 -10.50 -21.54 1.97
C LYS A 180 -10.15 -20.37 2.90
N GLY A 181 -10.14 -20.61 4.21
CA GLY A 181 -9.69 -19.65 5.23
C GLY A 181 -10.63 -18.47 5.39
N GLU A 182 -10.05 -17.34 5.75
CA GLU A 182 -10.72 -16.06 5.89
C GLU A 182 -10.06 -15.05 4.95
N MET A 183 -10.83 -14.09 4.43
CA MET A 183 -10.28 -13.08 3.54
C MET A 183 -10.81 -11.71 3.89
N ARG A 184 -9.90 -10.83 4.19
CA ARG A 184 -10.12 -9.38 4.34
C ARG A 184 -9.02 -8.64 3.61
N ALA A 185 -9.33 -7.47 3.10
CA ALA A 185 -8.32 -6.59 2.54
C ALA A 185 -8.72 -5.12 2.66
N VAL A 186 -7.71 -4.27 2.79
CA VAL A 186 -7.83 -2.84 2.47
C VAL A 186 -7.45 -2.67 1.00
N ILE A 187 -8.34 -2.03 0.24
CA ILE A 187 -8.21 -1.84 -1.20
C ILE A 187 -8.16 -0.35 -1.48
N THR A 188 -7.08 0.11 -2.08
CA THR A 188 -6.88 1.50 -2.51
C THR A 188 -7.02 1.57 -4.03
N GLU A 189 -8.16 2.07 -4.53
CA GLU A 189 -8.35 2.38 -5.95
C GLU A 189 -7.72 3.74 -6.27
N LEU A 190 -6.90 3.80 -7.32
CA LEU A 190 -6.17 4.99 -7.77
C LEU A 190 -6.99 5.74 -8.86
N LYS A 191 -7.22 7.04 -8.64
CA LYS A 191 -7.92 7.92 -9.59
C LYS A 191 -7.00 8.56 -10.62
#